data_3b91f817225ac3c9bbdc47a4505c9ed9
#
_entry.id   3b91f817225ac3c9bbdc47a4505c9ed9
#
_cell.length_a   1.000
_cell.length_b   1.000
_cell.length_c   1.000
_cell.angle_alpha   90.00
_cell.angle_beta   90.00
_cell.angle_gamma   90.00
#
_symmetry.space_group_name_H-M   'P 1'
#
loop_
_entity.id
_entity.type
_entity.pdbx_description
1 polymer ?
#
loop_
_entity_poly.entity_id
_entity_poly.type
_entity_poly.pdbx_seq_one_letter_code
_entity_poly.pdbx_strand_id
1 'polypeptide(L)'
;VAEIMGKEMMDAAGLTTLEAMRAATPEQLDAAFGAFMATGKVQGLPLVPHIDGRLLGKSFTEAATDNTIADVPYMLGSTLDDMMPTMGEGIDAFAALRETQTKNPVYAYRFDRRLPGEPNTAYHSSELWFMFKTLKNSRRPFTAADYELADRMMDYWTNFAKFGNPNGNNVDGEWKPDTKENPFTMHLDIK
;
A
#
# COMPACT_ATOMS: atom_id res chain seq x y z
N VAL A 1 -1.51 0.00 22.70
CA VAL A 1 -0.64 1.03 22.07
C VAL A 1 -1.46 2.26 21.75
N ALA A 2 -2.54 2.19 20.95
CA ALA A 2 -3.34 3.35 20.53
C ALA A 2 -3.92 4.16 21.70
N GLU A 3 -4.41 3.49 22.76
CA GLU A 3 -4.91 4.16 23.96
C GLU A 3 -3.81 4.95 24.71
N ILE A 4 -2.60 4.38 24.78
CA ILE A 4 -1.45 5.06 25.39
C ILE A 4 -1.07 6.27 24.57
N MET A 5 -0.99 6.13 23.23
CA MET A 5 -0.69 7.23 22.33
C MET A 5 -1.76 8.33 22.39
N GLY A 6 -3.01 7.94 22.38
CA GLY A 6 -4.14 8.88 22.53
C GLY A 6 -4.07 9.67 23.83
N LYS A 7 -3.76 8.99 24.94
CA LYS A 7 -3.58 9.66 26.24
C LYS A 7 -2.40 10.62 26.24
N GLU A 8 -1.26 10.23 25.73
CA GLU A 8 -0.06 11.07 25.65
C GLU A 8 -0.29 12.31 24.76
N MET A 9 -1.02 12.14 23.65
CA MET A 9 -1.40 13.26 22.79
C MET A 9 -2.35 14.23 23.53
N MET A 10 -3.35 13.71 24.24
CA MET A 10 -4.27 14.53 25.05
C MET A 10 -3.51 15.29 26.15
N ASP A 11 -2.62 14.62 26.87
CA ASP A 11 -1.82 15.22 27.93
C ASP A 11 -0.92 16.33 27.37
N ALA A 12 -0.24 16.09 26.24
CA ALA A 12 0.61 17.08 25.56
C ALA A 12 -0.17 18.33 25.11
N ALA A 13 -1.45 18.18 24.79
CA ALA A 13 -2.33 19.25 24.35
C ALA A 13 -3.06 19.95 25.51
N GLY A 14 -2.95 19.47 26.74
CA GLY A 14 -3.75 19.93 27.87
C GLY A 14 -5.25 19.58 27.76
N LEU A 15 -5.61 18.64 26.89
CA LEU A 15 -6.98 18.16 26.66
C LEU A 15 -7.21 16.92 27.50
N THR A 16 -7.60 17.11 28.76
CA THR A 16 -7.63 16.03 29.77
C THR A 16 -8.91 15.21 29.78
N THR A 17 -9.92 15.58 28.99
CA THR A 17 -11.20 14.85 28.91
C THR A 17 -11.60 14.58 27.46
N LEU A 18 -12.40 13.53 27.25
CA LEU A 18 -12.96 13.22 25.94
C LEU A 18 -13.85 14.34 25.39
N GLU A 19 -14.59 15.02 26.30
CA GLU A 19 -15.39 16.17 25.92
C GLU A 19 -14.51 17.31 25.39
N ALA A 20 -13.39 17.61 26.08
CA ALA A 20 -12.44 18.61 25.60
C ALA A 20 -11.87 18.27 24.22
N MET A 21 -11.51 17.00 23.98
CA MET A 21 -11.05 16.54 22.66
C MET A 21 -12.13 16.69 21.59
N ARG A 22 -13.38 16.36 21.89
CA ARG A 22 -14.50 16.51 20.95
C ARG A 22 -14.89 17.96 20.68
N ALA A 23 -14.66 18.84 21.62
CA ALA A 23 -14.90 20.27 21.49
C ALA A 23 -13.72 21.03 20.84
N ALA A 24 -12.55 20.40 20.72
CA ALA A 24 -11.39 21.02 20.12
C ALA A 24 -11.61 21.29 18.63
N THR A 25 -11.09 22.43 18.15
CA THR A 25 -11.12 22.74 16.72
C THR A 25 -10.10 21.89 15.94
N PRO A 26 -10.26 21.74 14.62
CA PRO A 26 -9.27 21.04 13.79
C PRO A 26 -7.84 21.59 13.99
N GLU A 27 -7.68 22.91 14.10
CA GLU A 27 -6.38 23.56 14.29
C GLU A 27 -5.77 23.22 15.67
N GLN A 28 -6.60 23.11 16.70
CA GLN A 28 -6.15 22.68 18.03
C GLN A 28 -5.72 21.21 18.04
N LEU A 29 -6.45 20.33 17.31
CA LEU A 29 -6.08 18.92 17.17
C LEU A 29 -4.80 18.75 16.36
N ASP A 30 -4.62 19.52 15.29
CA ASP A 30 -3.39 19.51 14.49
C ASP A 30 -2.19 19.97 15.29
N ALA A 31 -2.33 21.06 16.05
CA ALA A 31 -1.28 21.53 16.96
C ALA A 31 -0.95 20.50 18.06
N ALA A 32 -1.97 19.83 18.61
CA ALA A 32 -1.80 18.75 19.59
C ALA A 32 -1.04 17.58 19.02
N PHE A 33 -1.40 17.16 17.79
CA PHE A 33 -0.71 16.11 17.07
C PHE A 33 0.75 16.50 16.77
N GLY A 34 0.99 17.70 16.28
CA GLY A 34 2.33 18.23 16.03
C GLY A 34 3.21 18.24 17.29
N ALA A 35 2.65 18.71 18.42
CA ALA A 35 3.34 18.69 19.71
C ALA A 35 3.68 17.26 20.18
N PHE A 36 2.74 16.33 20.00
CA PHE A 36 2.95 14.92 20.31
C PHE A 36 4.04 14.30 19.43
N MET A 37 4.03 14.54 18.13
CA MET A 37 5.06 14.07 17.20
C MET A 37 6.44 14.61 17.56
N ALA A 38 6.54 15.86 18.01
CA ALA A 38 7.78 16.49 18.42
C ALA A 38 8.41 15.85 19.68
N THR A 39 7.65 15.07 20.45
CA THR A 39 8.19 14.32 21.60
C THR A 39 9.13 13.19 21.20
N GLY A 40 9.10 12.75 19.93
CA GLY A 40 9.88 11.61 19.43
C GLY A 40 9.46 10.25 19.99
N LYS A 41 8.36 10.17 20.73
CA LYS A 41 7.85 8.93 21.34
C LYS A 41 7.17 8.02 20.33
N VAL A 42 6.78 8.55 19.19
CA VAL A 42 6.09 7.80 18.13
C VAL A 42 7.12 7.07 17.28
N GLN A 43 6.99 5.76 17.19
CA GLN A 43 7.74 4.95 16.24
C GLN A 43 6.77 4.44 15.15
N GLY A 44 7.10 4.73 13.88
CA GLY A 44 6.28 4.35 12.74
C GLY A 44 5.12 5.31 12.47
N LEU A 45 4.08 4.81 11.83
CA LEU A 45 2.88 5.59 11.49
C LEU A 45 1.90 5.63 12.68
N PRO A 46 1.62 6.81 13.27
CA PRO A 46 0.81 6.90 14.49
C PRO A 46 -0.68 6.69 14.27
N LEU A 47 -1.19 7.03 13.07
CA LEU A 47 -2.60 6.97 12.74
C LEU A 47 -2.87 5.81 11.76
N VAL A 48 -2.79 4.59 12.26
CA VAL A 48 -3.05 3.36 11.51
C VAL A 48 -4.16 2.55 12.18
N PRO A 49 -4.83 1.67 11.44
CA PRO A 49 -5.74 0.69 12.03
C PRO A 49 -5.02 -0.11 13.13
N HIS A 50 -5.63 -0.27 14.27
CA HIS A 50 -5.05 -1.00 15.40
C HIS A 50 -5.91 -2.22 15.78
N ILE A 51 -5.27 -3.17 16.42
CA ILE A 51 -5.94 -4.38 16.91
C ILE A 51 -6.79 -3.99 18.13
N ASP A 52 -8.11 -4.00 17.94
CA ASP A 52 -9.10 -3.63 18.94
C ASP A 52 -9.80 -4.86 19.57
N GLY A 53 -9.50 -6.06 19.08
CA GLY A 53 -10.11 -7.31 19.52
C GLY A 53 -11.56 -7.49 19.05
N ARG A 54 -12.12 -6.52 18.34
CA ARG A 54 -13.50 -6.52 17.85
C ARG A 54 -13.60 -6.56 16.34
N LEU A 55 -13.05 -5.55 15.65
CA LEU A 55 -12.99 -5.50 14.20
C LEU A 55 -11.70 -6.17 13.70
N LEU A 56 -10.58 -5.83 14.32
CA LEU A 56 -9.28 -6.44 14.04
C LEU A 56 -8.84 -7.24 15.26
N GLY A 57 -8.99 -8.57 15.20
CA GLY A 57 -8.58 -9.47 16.26
C GLY A 57 -7.07 -9.77 16.29
N LYS A 58 -6.39 -9.59 15.13
CA LYS A 58 -4.97 -9.90 14.94
C LYS A 58 -4.33 -8.90 13.97
N SER A 59 -3.01 -8.80 14.01
CA SER A 59 -2.27 -8.13 12.94
C SER A 59 -2.38 -8.90 11.62
N PHE A 60 -2.09 -8.22 10.51
CA PHE A 60 -2.06 -8.89 9.21
C PHE A 60 -1.04 -10.05 9.20
N THR A 61 0.14 -9.84 9.76
CA THR A 61 1.19 -10.86 9.83
C THR A 61 0.74 -12.10 10.63
N GLU A 62 0.14 -11.90 11.79
CA GLU A 62 -0.40 -13.01 12.59
C GLU A 62 -1.52 -13.74 11.84
N ALA A 63 -2.46 -13.01 11.25
CA ALA A 63 -3.57 -13.60 10.51
C ALA A 63 -3.09 -14.38 9.27
N ALA A 64 -2.08 -13.87 8.56
CA ALA A 64 -1.47 -14.57 7.44
C ALA A 64 -0.72 -15.84 7.91
N THR A 65 0.08 -15.75 8.97
CA THR A 65 0.82 -16.89 9.54
C THR A 65 -0.13 -17.99 10.00
N ASP A 66 -1.23 -17.62 10.67
CA ASP A 66 -2.26 -18.55 11.16
C ASP A 66 -3.21 -19.03 10.05
N ASN A 67 -3.00 -18.61 8.81
CA ASN A 67 -3.86 -18.91 7.65
C ASN A 67 -5.35 -18.57 7.90
N THR A 68 -5.62 -17.44 8.54
CA THR A 68 -6.98 -16.94 8.83
C THR A 68 -7.42 -15.79 7.92
N ILE A 69 -6.57 -15.39 6.97
CA ILE A 69 -6.91 -14.45 5.90
C ILE A 69 -7.73 -15.15 4.81
N ALA A 70 -8.37 -14.36 3.94
CA ALA A 70 -9.17 -14.92 2.84
C ALA A 70 -8.31 -15.82 1.93
N ASP A 71 -8.85 -16.99 1.58
CA ASP A 71 -8.18 -17.92 0.66
C ASP A 71 -8.55 -17.61 -0.80
N VAL A 72 -7.92 -16.56 -1.32
CA VAL A 72 -8.11 -16.03 -2.68
C VAL A 72 -6.75 -15.77 -3.34
N PRO A 73 -6.68 -15.62 -4.68
CA PRO A 73 -5.49 -15.06 -5.33
C PRO A 73 -5.19 -13.65 -4.81
N TYR A 74 -3.90 -13.33 -4.68
CA TYR A 74 -3.44 -12.00 -4.26
C TYR A 74 -2.62 -11.35 -5.38
N MET A 75 -2.77 -10.04 -5.53
CA MET A 75 -1.89 -9.21 -6.35
C MET A 75 -1.39 -8.06 -5.49
N LEU A 76 -0.08 -8.03 -5.24
CA LEU A 76 0.57 -7.15 -4.28
C LEU A 76 1.77 -6.45 -4.92
N GLY A 77 2.04 -5.24 -4.50
CA GLY A 77 3.20 -4.53 -5.03
C GLY A 77 3.57 -3.28 -4.27
N SER A 78 4.64 -2.65 -4.74
CA SER A 78 5.17 -1.40 -4.20
C SER A 78 5.61 -0.49 -5.34
N THR A 79 5.91 0.75 -5.02
CA THR A 79 6.60 1.67 -5.93
C THR A 79 8.11 1.63 -5.71
N LEU A 80 8.89 1.98 -6.73
CA LEU A 80 10.36 1.92 -6.69
C LEU A 80 10.95 2.78 -5.58
N ASP A 81 10.42 4.00 -5.41
CA ASP A 81 10.89 4.98 -4.43
C ASP A 81 9.86 5.11 -3.28
N ASP A 82 9.34 3.97 -2.78
CA ASP A 82 8.36 3.94 -1.70
C ASP A 82 8.97 4.39 -0.36
N MET A 83 8.12 4.79 0.58
CA MET A 83 8.52 5.20 1.93
C MET A 83 9.18 4.08 2.74
N MET A 84 8.88 2.83 2.41
CA MET A 84 9.42 1.64 3.08
C MET A 84 10.25 0.80 2.11
N PRO A 85 11.57 0.93 2.11
CA PRO A 85 12.45 0.26 1.14
C PRO A 85 12.41 -1.29 1.20
N THR A 86 11.97 -1.86 2.32
CA THR A 86 11.85 -3.32 2.50
C THR A 86 10.48 -3.90 2.11
N MET A 87 9.62 -3.11 1.48
CA MET A 87 8.26 -3.57 1.13
C MET A 87 8.28 -4.75 0.16
N GLY A 88 9.22 -4.77 -0.80
CA GLY A 88 9.41 -5.89 -1.70
C GLY A 88 9.72 -7.20 -0.98
N GLU A 89 10.64 -7.18 -0.01
CA GLU A 89 10.98 -8.36 0.81
C GLU A 89 9.76 -8.90 1.58
N GLY A 90 8.88 -8.01 2.04
CA GLY A 90 7.63 -8.38 2.70
C GLY A 90 6.65 -9.06 1.75
N ILE A 91 6.60 -8.65 0.48
CA ILE A 91 5.77 -9.26 -0.57
C ILE A 91 6.27 -10.66 -0.88
N ASP A 92 7.58 -10.82 -1.10
CA ASP A 92 8.20 -12.12 -1.38
C ASP A 92 8.00 -13.10 -0.20
N ALA A 93 8.17 -12.62 1.03
CA ALA A 93 7.92 -13.42 2.24
C ALA A 93 6.44 -13.86 2.35
N PHE A 94 5.51 -12.98 1.99
CA PHE A 94 4.08 -13.31 1.96
C PHE A 94 3.78 -14.34 0.87
N ALA A 95 4.32 -14.18 -0.33
CA ALA A 95 4.14 -15.13 -1.43
C ALA A 95 4.66 -16.53 -1.04
N ALA A 96 5.87 -16.61 -0.49
CA ALA A 96 6.46 -17.87 -0.02
C ALA A 96 5.62 -18.53 1.11
N LEU A 97 5.06 -17.73 2.02
CA LEU A 97 4.14 -18.24 3.04
C LEU A 97 2.87 -18.81 2.43
N ARG A 98 2.22 -18.07 1.53
CA ARG A 98 0.97 -18.50 0.86
C ARG A 98 1.15 -19.77 0.05
N GLU A 99 2.29 -19.95 -0.62
CA GLU A 99 2.62 -21.16 -1.37
C GLU A 99 2.52 -22.44 -0.50
N THR A 100 2.84 -22.33 0.80
CA THR A 100 2.71 -23.46 1.74
C THR A 100 1.30 -23.70 2.24
N GLN A 101 0.39 -22.73 2.11
CA GLN A 101 -0.93 -22.71 2.73
C GLN A 101 -2.07 -22.99 1.75
N THR A 102 -1.91 -22.64 0.47
CA THR A 102 -2.99 -22.66 -0.53
C THR A 102 -2.48 -22.97 -1.93
N LYS A 103 -3.42 -23.21 -2.87
CA LYS A 103 -3.15 -23.29 -4.31
C LYS A 103 -3.38 -21.95 -5.03
N ASN A 104 -3.94 -20.96 -4.33
CA ASN A 104 -4.19 -19.65 -4.92
C ASN A 104 -2.87 -18.90 -5.12
N PRO A 105 -2.63 -18.33 -6.33
CA PRO A 105 -1.38 -17.67 -6.64
C PRO A 105 -1.25 -16.30 -5.96
N VAL A 106 0.00 -15.89 -5.77
CA VAL A 106 0.36 -14.51 -5.45
C VAL A 106 1.08 -13.92 -6.66
N TYR A 107 0.67 -12.74 -7.10
CA TYR A 107 1.28 -11.98 -8.18
C TYR A 107 1.95 -10.74 -7.59
N ALA A 108 3.27 -10.66 -7.73
CA ALA A 108 4.05 -9.53 -7.23
C ALA A 108 4.31 -8.50 -8.33
N TYR A 109 4.29 -7.20 -7.99
CA TYR A 109 4.71 -6.13 -8.89
C TYR A 109 5.57 -5.08 -8.21
N ARG A 110 6.37 -4.38 -9.03
CA ARG A 110 7.00 -3.12 -8.66
C ARG A 110 6.73 -2.08 -9.75
N PHE A 111 6.18 -0.95 -9.34
CA PHE A 111 5.98 0.18 -10.22
C PHE A 111 7.28 0.98 -10.29
N ASP A 112 7.98 0.88 -11.43
CA ASP A 112 9.31 1.46 -11.65
C ASP A 112 9.26 2.80 -12.38
N ARG A 113 8.11 3.18 -12.95
CA ARG A 113 7.96 4.41 -13.69
C ARG A 113 8.09 5.63 -12.78
N ARG A 114 9.22 6.32 -12.86
CA ARG A 114 9.41 7.63 -12.25
C ARG A 114 8.58 8.66 -13.01
N LEU A 115 7.71 9.37 -12.29
CA LEU A 115 6.82 10.33 -12.93
C LEU A 115 7.60 11.48 -13.61
N PRO A 116 7.22 11.92 -14.83
CA PRO A 116 7.88 13.03 -15.49
C PRO A 116 7.63 14.35 -14.76
N GLY A 117 8.57 15.31 -14.87
CA GLY A 117 8.54 16.58 -14.13
C GLY A 117 9.12 16.43 -12.72
N GLU A 118 8.94 17.45 -11.88
CA GLU A 118 9.48 17.48 -10.53
C GLU A 118 8.43 17.16 -9.46
N PRO A 119 8.75 16.34 -8.45
CA PRO A 119 9.93 15.48 -8.38
C PRO A 119 9.84 14.31 -9.39
N ASN A 120 10.97 13.97 -10.03
CA ASN A 120 11.08 12.81 -10.92
C ASN A 120 11.33 11.54 -10.08
N THR A 121 10.25 10.92 -9.60
CA THR A 121 10.32 9.77 -8.70
C THR A 121 9.07 8.90 -8.84
N ALA A 122 9.20 7.62 -8.50
CA ALA A 122 8.11 6.67 -8.34
C ALA A 122 7.72 6.60 -6.85
N TYR A 123 7.18 7.70 -6.33
CA TYR A 123 6.82 7.84 -4.91
C TYR A 123 5.60 6.99 -4.55
N HIS A 124 5.37 6.81 -3.27
CA HIS A 124 4.22 6.08 -2.73
C HIS A 124 2.89 6.53 -3.36
N SER A 125 2.12 5.58 -3.85
CA SER A 125 0.83 5.80 -4.54
C SER A 125 0.92 6.46 -5.93
N SER A 126 2.11 6.63 -6.51
CA SER A 126 2.26 7.21 -7.86
C SER A 126 1.70 6.34 -8.98
N GLU A 127 1.63 5.02 -8.77
CA GLU A 127 1.01 4.06 -9.69
C GLU A 127 -0.49 4.26 -9.85
N LEU A 128 -1.17 4.89 -8.90
CA LEU A 128 -2.62 5.14 -8.95
C LEU A 128 -3.03 5.98 -10.16
N TRP A 129 -2.18 6.91 -10.60
CA TRP A 129 -2.43 7.68 -11.82
C TRP A 129 -2.60 6.78 -13.04
N PHE A 130 -1.82 5.71 -13.12
CA PHE A 130 -1.84 4.73 -14.21
C PHE A 130 -2.97 3.72 -14.03
N MET A 131 -3.08 3.11 -12.86
CA MET A 131 -4.11 2.13 -12.52
C MET A 131 -5.53 2.63 -12.83
N PHE A 132 -5.82 3.91 -12.54
CA PHE A 132 -7.13 4.52 -12.75
C PHE A 132 -7.21 5.35 -14.03
N LYS A 133 -6.17 5.34 -14.89
CA LYS A 133 -6.10 6.13 -16.14
C LYS A 133 -6.43 7.61 -15.94
N THR A 134 -5.96 8.20 -14.86
CA THR A 134 -6.23 9.59 -14.47
C THR A 134 -5.11 10.56 -14.85
N LEU A 135 -4.11 10.12 -15.62
CA LEU A 135 -2.96 10.92 -16.07
C LEU A 135 -3.34 12.31 -16.60
N LYS A 136 -4.43 12.40 -17.37
CA LYS A 136 -4.94 13.66 -17.94
C LYS A 136 -5.36 14.71 -16.90
N ASN A 137 -5.60 14.29 -15.66
CA ASN A 137 -5.98 15.17 -14.56
C ASN A 137 -4.76 15.80 -13.88
N SER A 138 -3.56 15.33 -14.22
CA SER A 138 -2.30 15.86 -13.72
C SER A 138 -1.74 16.93 -14.66
N ARG A 139 -0.93 17.85 -14.10
CA ARG A 139 -0.16 18.84 -14.88
C ARG A 139 1.20 18.31 -15.34
N ARG A 140 1.53 17.06 -15.05
CA ARG A 140 2.80 16.45 -15.43
C ARG A 140 2.84 16.20 -16.94
N PRO A 141 4.03 16.35 -17.59
CA PRO A 141 4.19 16.17 -19.03
C PRO A 141 4.25 14.68 -19.41
N PHE A 142 3.15 13.96 -19.19
CA PHE A 142 3.03 12.57 -19.60
C PHE A 142 3.09 12.42 -21.12
N THR A 143 3.75 11.39 -21.59
CA THR A 143 3.95 11.04 -23.00
C THR A 143 2.99 9.94 -23.45
N ALA A 144 2.98 9.64 -24.75
CA ALA A 144 2.21 8.50 -25.28
C ALA A 144 2.56 7.17 -24.58
N ALA A 145 3.84 6.93 -24.31
CA ALA A 145 4.30 5.72 -23.61
C ALA A 145 3.73 5.61 -22.18
N ASP A 146 3.50 6.73 -21.50
CA ASP A 146 2.84 6.74 -20.19
C ASP A 146 1.37 6.31 -20.29
N TYR A 147 0.66 6.77 -21.33
CA TYR A 147 -0.72 6.33 -21.58
C TYR A 147 -0.81 4.87 -21.98
N GLU A 148 0.13 4.34 -22.77
CA GLU A 148 0.23 2.92 -23.10
C GLU A 148 0.51 2.07 -21.85
N LEU A 149 1.38 2.53 -20.94
CA LEU A 149 1.59 1.88 -19.65
C LEU A 149 0.30 1.87 -18.81
N ALA A 150 -0.43 2.99 -18.78
CA ALA A 150 -1.69 3.08 -18.06
C ALA A 150 -2.76 2.13 -18.64
N ASP A 151 -2.83 1.97 -19.96
CA ASP A 151 -3.73 1.02 -20.62
C ASP A 151 -3.37 -0.42 -20.22
N ARG A 152 -2.10 -0.78 -20.31
CA ARG A 152 -1.61 -2.12 -19.92
C ARG A 152 -1.85 -2.42 -18.43
N MET A 153 -1.62 -1.45 -17.54
CA MET A 153 -1.89 -1.61 -16.12
C MET A 153 -3.39 -1.80 -15.85
N MET A 154 -4.24 -1.00 -16.48
CA MET A 154 -5.69 -1.15 -16.35
C MET A 154 -6.14 -2.56 -16.77
N ASP A 155 -5.59 -3.09 -17.86
CA ASP A 155 -5.91 -4.43 -18.34
C ASP A 155 -5.48 -5.50 -17.33
N TYR A 156 -4.28 -5.43 -16.77
CA TYR A 156 -3.82 -6.35 -15.72
C TYR A 156 -4.76 -6.34 -14.51
N TRP A 157 -5.09 -5.16 -13.98
CA TRP A 157 -5.96 -5.02 -12.79
C TRP A 157 -7.39 -5.50 -13.06
N THR A 158 -7.96 -5.18 -14.22
CA THR A 158 -9.31 -5.62 -14.58
C THR A 158 -9.38 -7.13 -14.86
N ASN A 159 -8.35 -7.71 -15.45
CA ASN A 159 -8.24 -9.16 -15.62
C ASN A 159 -8.15 -9.85 -14.27
N PHE A 160 -7.27 -9.37 -13.38
CA PHE A 160 -7.14 -9.93 -12.05
C PHE A 160 -8.46 -9.84 -11.25
N ALA A 161 -9.13 -8.71 -11.28
CA ALA A 161 -10.42 -8.54 -10.60
C ALA A 161 -11.52 -9.48 -11.13
N LYS A 162 -11.50 -9.81 -12.43
CA LYS A 162 -12.48 -10.71 -13.05
C LYS A 162 -12.15 -12.18 -12.89
N PHE A 163 -10.88 -12.54 -12.97
CA PHE A 163 -10.44 -13.92 -13.16
C PHE A 163 -9.47 -14.43 -12.09
N GLY A 164 -9.03 -13.60 -11.15
CA GLY A 164 -7.97 -13.91 -10.20
C GLY A 164 -6.58 -14.11 -10.85
N ASN A 165 -6.45 -13.64 -12.10
CA ASN A 165 -5.24 -13.79 -12.92
C ASN A 165 -5.05 -12.51 -13.75
N PRO A 166 -3.90 -11.82 -13.66
CA PRO A 166 -3.66 -10.59 -14.41
C PRO A 166 -3.53 -10.82 -15.93
N ASN A 167 -3.20 -12.03 -16.34
CA ASN A 167 -3.04 -12.38 -17.75
C ASN A 167 -4.40 -12.53 -18.42
N GLY A 168 -4.57 -11.94 -19.59
CA GLY A 168 -5.81 -11.98 -20.36
C GLY A 168 -5.56 -11.58 -21.82
N ASN A 169 -6.65 -11.30 -22.55
CA ASN A 169 -6.59 -11.14 -24.00
C ASN A 169 -5.88 -9.86 -24.49
N ASN A 170 -5.65 -8.88 -23.63
CA ASN A 170 -5.18 -7.54 -24.03
C ASN A 170 -3.85 -7.14 -23.35
N VAL A 171 -3.09 -8.09 -22.85
CA VAL A 171 -1.81 -7.82 -22.20
C VAL A 171 -0.65 -8.49 -22.92
N ASP A 172 0.43 -7.73 -23.11
CA ASP A 172 1.69 -8.20 -23.66
C ASP A 172 2.57 -8.74 -22.53
N GLY A 173 2.90 -10.02 -22.61
CA GLY A 173 3.77 -10.68 -21.67
C GLY A 173 3.00 -11.45 -20.60
N GLU A 174 3.69 -12.40 -20.01
CA GLU A 174 3.15 -13.28 -19.00
C GLU A 174 3.57 -12.79 -17.60
N TRP A 175 2.59 -12.40 -16.80
CA TRP A 175 2.80 -12.14 -15.38
C TRP A 175 2.70 -13.47 -14.64
N LYS A 176 3.85 -13.99 -14.21
CA LYS A 176 3.92 -15.28 -13.50
C LYS A 176 3.61 -15.10 -12.01
N PRO A 177 3.03 -16.12 -11.37
CA PRO A 177 2.97 -16.15 -9.91
C PRO A 177 4.37 -16.07 -9.30
N ASP A 178 4.48 -15.33 -8.20
CA ASP A 178 5.69 -15.31 -7.40
C ASP A 178 5.75 -16.55 -6.49
N THR A 179 6.80 -17.33 -6.61
CA THR A 179 7.01 -18.55 -5.83
C THR A 179 8.45 -18.66 -5.35
N LYS A 180 8.67 -19.46 -4.32
CA LYS A 180 10.02 -19.71 -3.80
C LYS A 180 10.96 -20.32 -4.84
N GLU A 181 10.45 -21.21 -5.69
CA GLU A 181 11.26 -21.89 -6.72
C GLU A 181 11.49 -20.99 -7.95
N ASN A 182 10.52 -20.14 -8.28
CA ASN A 182 10.57 -19.24 -9.43
C ASN A 182 10.12 -17.84 -8.99
N PRO A 183 10.97 -17.07 -8.28
CA PRO A 183 10.65 -15.71 -7.89
C PRO A 183 10.36 -14.84 -9.11
N PHE A 184 9.25 -14.11 -9.07
CA PHE A 184 8.85 -13.26 -10.18
C PHE A 184 8.16 -11.99 -9.70
N THR A 185 8.74 -10.86 -10.03
CA THR A 185 8.13 -9.53 -9.81
C THR A 185 7.90 -8.85 -11.16
N MET A 186 6.67 -8.46 -11.45
CA MET A 186 6.35 -7.69 -12.65
C MET A 186 6.83 -6.24 -12.50
N HIS A 187 7.77 -5.83 -13.35
CA HIS A 187 8.26 -4.47 -13.42
C HIS A 187 7.39 -3.62 -14.35
N LEU A 188 6.74 -2.62 -13.78
CA LEU A 188 5.80 -1.75 -14.47
C LEU A 188 6.49 -0.41 -14.82
N ASP A 189 6.96 -0.31 -16.07
CA ASP A 189 7.58 0.89 -16.62
C ASP A 189 7.20 1.09 -18.09
N ILE A 190 7.50 2.26 -18.64
CA ILE A 190 7.40 2.52 -20.09
C ILE A 190 8.40 1.64 -20.85
N LYS A 191 8.00 1.23 -22.06
CA LYS A 191 8.88 0.49 -22.98
C LYS A 191 9.65 1.45 -23.86
#